data_6e186b18d2d8748f052fa857d178b986
#
_entry.id   6e186b18d2d8748f052fa857d178b986
#
_cell.length_a   1.000
_cell.length_b   1.000
_cell.length_c   1.000
_cell.angle_alpha   90.00
_cell.angle_beta   90.00
_cell.angle_gamma   90.00
#
_symmetry.space_group_name_H-M   'P 1'
#
loop_
_entity.id
_entity.type
_entity.pdbx_description
1 polymer ?
#
loop_
_entity_poly.entity_id
_entity_poly.type
_entity_poly.pdbx_seq_one_letter_code
_entity_poly.pdbx_strand_id
1 'polypeptide(L)'
;MFKKVTVILFVLLLLSSCSLKNINLTEPESASFDSGNDNCPNTDDIIADEYRGVWINYNELSMKSVGGGTAEDFKNKIDTMFENIKAFGLNTVIFQVRPFSDSFCSSEIFPWSSYITGEQGKNPGYDPFLIATNEAEKYGLKIEAWINPYRVSYKDNFDDLSELNPAKQWYTDNPLTDDLIITGSGIYYNPSSKRAQKIIIDGVREIVKNYNISAIHMDDYFYPTVDEGIDVDLYTNYRNEGGELSLDDWRRENVNTFISGLYSSVKSIKQDVKVVISPAGDIEKNYSMLYADVLKWCSQRGYADIIMPQLYYGFKNSSKPFLKMLNLWSEAVKSGNVKLCVGLAYYKSGKTDDNAGDGINEWCENGNICSEEIIYSRRKDNYCGFSVYSYSYLFAENKSENAEKEYLNMKNVL
;
A
#
# COMPACT_ATOMS: atom_id res chain seq x y z
N MET A 1 -19.69 -54.36 -35.80
CA MET A 1 -18.51 -54.68 -35.00
C MET A 1 -17.45 -53.62 -35.34
N PHE A 2 -17.51 -52.45 -34.70
CA PHE A 2 -16.57 -51.34 -34.94
C PHE A 2 -15.70 -51.19 -33.71
N LYS A 3 -14.38 -51.38 -33.86
CA LYS A 3 -13.37 -51.15 -32.85
C LYS A 3 -13.12 -49.64 -32.73
N LYS A 4 -13.32 -49.07 -31.53
CA LYS A 4 -12.89 -47.74 -31.20
C LYS A 4 -11.39 -47.76 -30.94
N VAL A 5 -10.65 -47.00 -31.74
CA VAL A 5 -9.21 -46.71 -31.52
C VAL A 5 -9.16 -45.40 -30.66
N THR A 6 -8.69 -45.54 -29.45
CA THR A 6 -8.43 -44.41 -28.56
C THR A 6 -7.02 -43.89 -28.87
N VAL A 7 -6.93 -42.69 -29.43
CA VAL A 7 -5.64 -41.96 -29.62
C VAL A 7 -5.40 -41.19 -28.35
N ILE A 8 -4.36 -41.58 -27.61
CA ILE A 8 -3.85 -40.84 -26.47
C ILE A 8 -2.89 -39.80 -27.03
N LEU A 9 -3.27 -38.52 -26.98
CA LEU A 9 -2.43 -37.40 -27.35
C LEU A 9 -1.62 -37.02 -26.10
N PHE A 10 -0.31 -37.33 -26.12
CA PHE A 10 0.63 -36.80 -25.12
C PHE A 10 0.97 -35.36 -25.50
N VAL A 11 0.39 -34.40 -24.77
CA VAL A 11 0.82 -33.02 -24.86
C VAL A 11 2.04 -32.86 -23.95
N LEU A 12 3.21 -32.79 -24.56
CA LEU A 12 4.44 -32.34 -23.91
C LEU A 12 4.33 -30.82 -23.65
N LEU A 13 3.99 -30.47 -22.43
CA LEU A 13 4.19 -29.10 -21.92
C LEU A 13 5.69 -28.84 -21.81
N LEU A 14 6.24 -28.17 -22.81
CA LEU A 14 7.55 -27.50 -22.70
C LEU A 14 7.36 -26.28 -21.79
N LEU A 15 7.65 -26.46 -20.50
CA LEU A 15 7.87 -25.37 -19.58
C LEU A 15 9.14 -24.62 -20.03
N SER A 16 8.97 -23.55 -20.79
CA SER A 16 10.02 -22.56 -20.96
C SER A 16 10.16 -21.78 -19.66
N SER A 17 10.99 -22.31 -18.75
CA SER A 17 11.46 -21.56 -17.61
C SER A 17 12.33 -20.41 -18.12
N CYS A 18 11.77 -19.23 -18.22
CA CYS A 18 12.56 -18.01 -18.27
C CYS A 18 13.23 -17.86 -16.91
N SER A 19 14.49 -18.29 -16.82
CA SER A 19 15.25 -18.23 -15.59
C SER A 19 15.50 -16.78 -15.23
N LEU A 20 14.97 -16.37 -14.08
CA LEU A 20 15.52 -15.28 -13.30
C LEU A 20 17.05 -15.49 -13.24
N LYS A 21 17.84 -14.59 -13.84
CA LYS A 21 19.30 -14.65 -13.75
C LYS A 21 19.65 -14.63 -12.27
N ASN A 22 20.06 -15.78 -11.77
CA ASN A 22 20.69 -16.08 -10.51
C ASN A 22 20.84 -14.90 -9.53
N ILE A 23 19.78 -14.59 -8.79
CA ILE A 23 19.96 -14.07 -7.44
C ILE A 23 20.19 -15.34 -6.62
N ASN A 24 21.45 -15.63 -6.30
CA ASN A 24 21.80 -16.67 -5.35
C ASN A 24 21.27 -16.25 -3.98
N LEU A 25 20.01 -16.56 -3.71
CA LEU A 25 19.47 -16.57 -2.36
C LEU A 25 20.00 -17.84 -1.70
N THR A 26 21.19 -17.78 -1.10
CA THR A 26 21.65 -18.81 -0.18
C THR A 26 20.63 -18.87 0.96
N GLU A 27 20.00 -20.03 1.11
CA GLU A 27 19.16 -20.29 2.29
C GLU A 27 20.01 -20.02 3.53
N PRO A 28 19.58 -19.15 4.45
CA PRO A 28 20.25 -19.05 5.74
C PRO A 28 20.00 -20.36 6.49
N GLU A 29 21.09 -20.99 6.91
CA GLU A 29 21.06 -22.14 7.83
C GLU A 29 20.11 -21.82 9.00
N SER A 30 19.36 -22.82 9.43
CA SER A 30 18.45 -22.74 10.58
C SER A 30 19.17 -22.13 11.78
N ALA A 31 18.92 -20.84 12.04
CA ALA A 31 19.48 -20.16 13.19
C ALA A 31 18.85 -20.74 14.45
N SER A 32 19.64 -21.56 15.15
CA SER A 32 19.40 -21.89 16.55
C SER A 32 19.41 -20.58 17.36
N PHE A 33 18.47 -20.40 18.25
CA PHE A 33 18.43 -19.31 19.22
C PHE A 33 19.71 -19.36 20.06
N ASP A 34 20.71 -18.56 19.68
CA ASP A 34 21.89 -18.36 20.47
C ASP A 34 21.85 -16.96 21.12
N SER A 35 21.74 -16.95 22.44
CA SER A 35 21.73 -15.73 23.27
C SER A 35 23.17 -15.23 23.48
N GLY A 36 23.89 -14.94 22.41
CA GLY A 36 25.31 -14.58 22.42
C GLY A 36 25.55 -13.19 21.84
N ASN A 37 25.81 -12.25 22.73
CA ASN A 37 26.72 -11.10 22.62
C ASN A 37 26.76 -10.35 21.27
N ASP A 38 25.68 -9.63 20.93
CA ASP A 38 25.69 -8.64 19.85
C ASP A 38 25.94 -7.25 20.41
N ASN A 39 27.01 -6.60 19.93
CA ASN A 39 27.21 -5.17 20.08
C ASN A 39 26.06 -4.44 19.35
N CYS A 40 24.96 -4.25 20.07
CA CYS A 40 23.84 -3.44 19.62
C CYS A 40 24.32 -1.99 19.55
N PRO A 41 24.17 -1.27 18.41
CA PRO A 41 24.29 0.18 18.43
C PRO A 41 23.34 0.73 19.48
N ASN A 42 23.76 1.78 20.16
CA ASN A 42 23.03 2.37 21.27
C ASN A 42 21.58 2.66 20.83
N THR A 43 20.60 1.94 21.38
CA THR A 43 19.19 1.99 20.98
C THR A 43 18.59 3.40 21.16
N ASP A 44 19.19 4.22 22.01
CA ASP A 44 18.70 5.57 22.33
C ASP A 44 18.85 6.56 21.17
N ASP A 45 19.86 6.42 20.30
CA ASP A 45 20.08 7.31 19.15
C ASP A 45 19.16 7.00 17.96
N ILE A 46 18.68 5.75 17.83
CA ILE A 46 17.79 5.31 16.74
C ILE A 46 16.36 5.76 16.99
N ILE A 47 15.96 5.92 18.24
CA ILE A 47 14.58 6.20 18.65
C ILE A 47 14.17 7.64 18.38
N ALA A 48 15.08 8.61 18.41
CA ALA A 48 14.75 10.04 18.33
C ALA A 48 14.10 10.45 16.99
N ASP A 49 14.54 9.90 15.86
CA ASP A 49 14.05 10.21 14.51
C ASP A 49 13.25 9.06 13.88
N GLU A 50 12.88 8.04 14.65
CA GLU A 50 12.17 6.89 14.16
C GLU A 50 10.79 7.28 13.59
N TYR A 51 10.50 6.82 12.36
CA TYR A 51 9.17 6.92 11.79
C TYR A 51 8.23 5.95 12.52
N ARG A 52 7.17 6.45 13.15
CA ARG A 52 6.17 5.70 13.91
C ARG A 52 4.79 6.01 13.39
N GLY A 53 4.35 5.21 12.40
CA GLY A 53 3.14 5.51 11.64
C GLY A 53 1.93 4.70 12.06
N VAL A 54 0.75 5.19 11.65
CA VAL A 54 -0.50 4.46 11.68
C VAL A 54 -1.33 4.79 10.45
N TRP A 55 -1.89 3.76 9.80
CA TRP A 55 -2.85 3.93 8.73
C TRP A 55 -4.24 4.25 9.27
N ILE A 56 -4.86 5.27 8.66
CA ILE A 56 -6.27 5.61 8.85
C ILE A 56 -6.96 5.48 7.49
N ASN A 57 -7.78 4.44 7.34
CA ASN A 57 -8.44 4.15 6.08
C ASN A 57 -9.76 4.91 5.93
N TYR A 58 -10.29 4.97 4.72
CA TYR A 58 -11.50 5.69 4.35
C TYR A 58 -12.75 5.29 5.16
N ASN A 59 -12.86 4.03 5.64
CA ASN A 59 -13.97 3.63 6.50
C ASN A 59 -13.87 4.28 7.88
N GLU A 60 -12.65 4.36 8.42
CA GLU A 60 -12.36 5.01 9.70
C GLU A 60 -12.61 6.52 9.63
N LEU A 61 -12.41 7.12 8.46
CA LEU A 61 -12.67 8.55 8.18
C LEU A 61 -14.13 8.85 7.85
N SER A 62 -14.94 7.84 7.58
CA SER A 62 -16.30 8.01 7.07
C SER A 62 -17.20 8.82 7.99
N MET A 63 -17.96 9.75 7.41
CA MET A 63 -19.03 10.55 8.04
C MET A 63 -20.42 10.23 7.46
N LYS A 64 -20.53 9.25 6.57
CA LYS A 64 -21.78 8.93 5.87
C LYS A 64 -22.94 8.55 6.81
N SER A 65 -22.65 7.93 7.96
CA SER A 65 -23.67 7.53 8.94
C SER A 65 -24.38 8.71 9.60
N VAL A 66 -23.76 9.90 9.56
CA VAL A 66 -24.31 11.16 10.07
C VAL A 66 -24.61 12.15 8.92
N GLY A 67 -24.77 11.64 7.69
CA GLY A 67 -25.10 12.43 6.51
C GLY A 67 -24.05 13.46 6.09
N GLY A 68 -22.80 13.24 6.49
CA GLY A 68 -21.65 14.12 6.24
C GLY A 68 -21.25 14.94 7.47
N GLY A 69 -22.14 15.13 8.42
CA GLY A 69 -21.89 15.95 9.59
C GLY A 69 -21.56 17.41 9.24
N THR A 70 -21.01 18.13 10.21
CA THR A 70 -20.46 19.48 10.05
C THR A 70 -18.93 19.44 10.03
N ALA A 71 -18.29 20.54 9.66
CA ALA A 71 -16.84 20.72 9.80
C ALA A 71 -16.36 20.48 11.25
N GLU A 72 -17.16 20.91 12.24
CA GLU A 72 -16.84 20.72 13.66
C GLU A 72 -16.97 19.24 14.07
N ASP A 73 -18.00 18.53 13.58
CA ASP A 73 -18.13 17.08 13.86
C ASP A 73 -16.93 16.29 13.31
N PHE A 74 -16.49 16.60 12.09
CA PHE A 74 -15.32 15.96 11.51
C PHE A 74 -14.04 16.33 12.25
N LYS A 75 -13.89 17.62 12.60
CA LYS A 75 -12.77 18.11 13.38
C LYS A 75 -12.67 17.41 14.74
N ASN A 76 -13.77 17.28 15.47
CA ASN A 76 -13.79 16.59 16.76
C ASN A 76 -13.42 15.12 16.65
N LYS A 77 -13.84 14.45 15.55
CA LYS A 77 -13.42 13.09 15.25
C LYS A 77 -11.90 12.99 15.03
N ILE A 78 -11.33 13.87 14.21
CA ILE A 78 -9.91 13.88 13.93
C ILE A 78 -9.09 14.27 15.17
N ASP A 79 -9.56 15.24 15.93
CA ASP A 79 -8.94 15.69 17.19
C ASP A 79 -8.77 14.50 18.16
N THR A 80 -9.84 13.74 18.39
CA THR A 80 -9.80 12.52 19.22
C THR A 80 -8.83 11.47 18.66
N MET A 81 -8.82 11.25 17.34
CA MET A 81 -7.93 10.28 16.72
C MET A 81 -6.47 10.69 16.90
N PHE A 82 -6.14 11.96 16.69
CA PHE A 82 -4.77 12.44 16.76
C PHE A 82 -4.26 12.56 18.21
N GLU A 83 -5.12 12.87 19.15
CA GLU A 83 -4.81 12.78 20.57
C GLU A 83 -4.40 11.35 20.96
N ASN A 84 -5.19 10.34 20.58
CA ASN A 84 -4.88 8.92 20.81
C ASN A 84 -3.54 8.53 20.19
N ILE A 85 -3.30 8.90 18.95
CA ILE A 85 -2.06 8.61 18.21
C ILE A 85 -0.85 9.21 18.93
N LYS A 86 -0.95 10.48 19.32
CA LYS A 86 0.11 11.18 20.05
C LYS A 86 0.35 10.58 21.43
N ALA A 87 -0.71 10.29 22.17
CA ALA A 87 -0.63 9.70 23.52
C ALA A 87 -0.06 8.28 23.52
N PHE A 88 -0.22 7.55 22.42
CA PHE A 88 0.40 6.23 22.24
C PHE A 88 1.90 6.32 21.99
N GLY A 89 2.41 7.42 21.43
CA GLY A 89 3.82 7.61 21.06
C GLY A 89 4.10 7.56 19.56
N LEU A 90 3.06 7.49 18.73
CA LEU A 90 3.18 7.58 17.27
C LEU A 90 3.36 9.04 16.83
N ASN A 91 3.98 9.24 15.66
CA ASN A 91 4.33 10.57 15.16
C ASN A 91 3.91 10.85 13.71
N THR A 92 3.37 9.86 13.02
CA THR A 92 2.99 9.97 11.61
C THR A 92 1.62 9.34 11.36
N VAL A 93 0.75 10.08 10.68
CA VAL A 93 -0.57 9.65 10.24
C VAL A 93 -0.54 9.39 8.75
N ILE A 94 -0.93 8.20 8.32
CA ILE A 94 -1.13 7.85 6.92
C ILE A 94 -2.63 7.93 6.64
N PHE A 95 -3.06 9.09 6.12
CA PHE A 95 -4.47 9.44 5.91
C PHE A 95 -4.92 9.06 4.49
N GLN A 96 -5.89 8.16 4.35
CA GLN A 96 -6.37 7.75 3.04
C GLN A 96 -7.25 8.83 2.39
N VAL A 97 -6.59 9.73 1.66
CA VAL A 97 -7.23 10.87 1.02
C VAL A 97 -7.96 10.50 -0.28
N ARG A 98 -7.48 9.46 -0.98
CA ARG A 98 -8.08 8.99 -2.24
C ARG A 98 -8.13 7.45 -2.30
N PRO A 99 -9.19 6.83 -1.75
CA PRO A 99 -9.35 5.37 -1.75
C PRO A 99 -9.80 4.80 -3.09
N PHE A 100 -10.49 5.64 -3.89
CA PHE A 100 -11.06 5.32 -5.19
C PHE A 100 -10.79 6.45 -6.18
N SER A 101 -11.57 6.51 -7.26
CA SER A 101 -11.62 7.67 -8.16
C SER A 101 -12.47 8.80 -7.57
N ASP A 102 -12.24 9.11 -6.31
CA ASP A 102 -12.92 10.14 -5.52
C ASP A 102 -11.94 10.74 -4.49
N SER A 103 -12.35 11.70 -3.68
CA SER A 103 -11.43 12.41 -2.80
C SER A 103 -12.03 12.84 -1.47
N PHE A 104 -11.22 12.79 -0.40
CA PHE A 104 -11.46 13.43 0.89
C PHE A 104 -10.86 14.85 0.97
N CYS A 105 -10.33 15.37 -0.12
CA CYS A 105 -9.85 16.74 -0.24
C CYS A 105 -10.50 17.45 -1.41
N SER A 106 -10.45 18.77 -1.41
CA SER A 106 -10.90 19.56 -2.57
C SER A 106 -10.03 19.22 -3.79
N SER A 107 -10.67 18.90 -4.90
CA SER A 107 -10.03 18.56 -6.16
C SER A 107 -10.85 19.08 -7.33
N GLU A 108 -10.18 19.57 -8.38
CA GLU A 108 -10.81 19.92 -9.65
C GLU A 108 -10.98 18.70 -10.57
N ILE A 109 -10.34 17.56 -10.21
CA ILE A 109 -10.28 16.34 -11.01
C ILE A 109 -11.22 15.28 -10.46
N PHE A 110 -11.17 15.03 -9.15
CA PHE A 110 -11.88 13.95 -8.50
C PHE A 110 -13.08 14.46 -7.68
N PRO A 111 -14.27 13.84 -7.82
CA PRO A 111 -15.43 14.21 -7.02
C PRO A 111 -15.22 13.89 -5.52
N TRP A 112 -15.99 14.57 -4.66
CA TRP A 112 -16.02 14.24 -3.23
C TRP A 112 -16.40 12.79 -2.99
N SER A 113 -15.74 12.13 -2.05
CA SER A 113 -15.99 10.73 -1.73
C SER A 113 -17.37 10.51 -1.12
N SER A 114 -18.03 9.43 -1.55
CA SER A 114 -19.30 8.99 -0.96
C SER A 114 -19.19 8.62 0.53
N TYR A 115 -17.98 8.34 1.00
CA TYR A 115 -17.72 8.06 2.41
C TYR A 115 -17.82 9.30 3.32
N ILE A 116 -17.82 10.50 2.74
CA ILE A 116 -18.05 11.73 3.51
C ILE A 116 -19.56 11.92 3.68
N THR A 117 -20.33 12.01 2.60
CA THR A 117 -21.75 12.43 2.63
C THR A 117 -22.76 11.32 2.40
N GLY A 118 -22.31 10.12 2.00
CA GLY A 118 -23.15 9.02 1.52
C GLY A 118 -23.36 9.00 0.01
N GLU A 119 -23.01 10.09 -0.71
CA GLU A 119 -23.18 10.25 -2.16
C GLU A 119 -21.91 10.83 -2.78
N GLN A 120 -21.37 10.16 -3.82
CA GLN A 120 -20.17 10.63 -4.51
C GLN A 120 -20.46 11.93 -5.28
N GLY A 121 -19.57 12.90 -5.15
CA GLY A 121 -19.69 14.22 -5.79
C GLY A 121 -20.47 15.25 -5.00
N LYS A 122 -21.20 14.85 -3.96
CA LYS A 122 -21.92 15.79 -3.07
C LYS A 122 -20.92 16.53 -2.18
N ASN A 123 -20.89 17.87 -2.33
CA ASN A 123 -20.03 18.72 -1.53
C ASN A 123 -20.42 18.67 -0.04
N PRO A 124 -19.52 18.31 0.89
CA PRO A 124 -19.80 18.27 2.31
C PRO A 124 -19.91 19.66 2.97
N GLY A 125 -19.52 20.73 2.28
CA GLY A 125 -19.46 22.09 2.82
C GLY A 125 -18.19 22.39 3.62
N TYR A 126 -17.25 21.44 3.69
CA TYR A 126 -15.93 21.59 4.32
C TYR A 126 -14.91 20.71 3.60
N ASP A 127 -13.63 20.95 3.86
CA ASP A 127 -12.53 20.13 3.34
C ASP A 127 -11.98 19.22 4.44
N PRO A 128 -12.29 17.90 4.43
CA PRO A 128 -11.83 16.97 5.45
C PRO A 128 -10.31 16.89 5.58
N PHE A 129 -9.59 16.90 4.45
CA PHE A 129 -8.13 16.76 4.49
C PHE A 129 -7.45 18.04 4.96
N LEU A 130 -8.00 19.21 4.64
CA LEU A 130 -7.52 20.49 5.20
C LEU A 130 -7.68 20.53 6.71
N ILE A 131 -8.83 20.07 7.24
CA ILE A 131 -9.04 19.94 8.70
C ILE A 131 -7.99 19.00 9.28
N ALA A 132 -7.77 17.83 8.67
CA ALA A 132 -6.80 16.85 9.16
C ALA A 132 -5.35 17.38 9.13
N THR A 133 -4.93 18.10 8.10
CA THR A 133 -3.58 18.69 8.05
C THR A 133 -3.38 19.76 9.13
N ASN A 134 -4.37 20.58 9.41
CA ASN A 134 -4.32 21.59 10.47
C ASN A 134 -4.27 20.96 11.87
N GLU A 135 -5.08 19.92 12.12
CA GLU A 135 -5.04 19.21 13.40
C GLU A 135 -3.71 18.42 13.55
N ALA A 136 -3.15 17.85 12.48
CA ALA A 136 -1.85 17.21 12.56
C ALA A 136 -0.74 18.18 13.00
N GLU A 137 -0.73 19.40 12.47
CA GLU A 137 0.20 20.45 12.88
C GLU A 137 0.03 20.81 14.37
N LYS A 138 -1.20 20.96 14.85
CA LYS A 138 -1.54 21.24 16.26
C LYS A 138 -0.96 20.18 17.21
N TYR A 139 -1.04 18.89 16.83
CA TYR A 139 -0.49 17.78 17.63
C TYR A 139 1.00 17.50 17.37
N GLY A 140 1.64 18.21 16.46
CA GLY A 140 3.02 17.96 16.04
C GLY A 140 3.19 16.58 15.39
N LEU A 141 2.18 16.13 14.63
CA LEU A 141 2.18 14.90 13.85
C LEU A 141 2.54 15.20 12.40
N LYS A 142 3.31 14.31 11.78
CA LYS A 142 3.45 14.27 10.33
C LYS A 142 2.18 13.66 9.73
N ILE A 143 1.73 14.17 8.59
CA ILE A 143 0.59 13.60 7.86
C ILE A 143 1.00 13.27 6.43
N GLU A 144 0.69 12.06 5.99
CA GLU A 144 0.90 11.57 4.63
C GLU A 144 -0.44 11.43 3.90
N ALA A 145 -0.47 11.84 2.64
CA ALA A 145 -1.64 11.66 1.79
C ALA A 145 -1.58 10.28 1.13
N TRP A 146 -2.36 9.33 1.65
CA TRP A 146 -2.44 7.99 1.07
C TRP A 146 -3.47 7.95 -0.06
N ILE A 147 -3.01 7.53 -1.22
CA ILE A 147 -3.82 7.28 -2.40
C ILE A 147 -3.77 5.81 -2.80
N ASN A 148 -4.89 5.26 -3.25
CA ASN A 148 -4.92 4.06 -4.06
C ASN A 148 -4.94 4.51 -5.53
N PRO A 149 -3.88 4.26 -6.32
CA PRO A 149 -3.74 4.93 -7.60
C PRO A 149 -4.79 4.49 -8.63
N TYR A 150 -5.08 3.19 -8.72
CA TYR A 150 -5.81 2.64 -9.87
C TYR A 150 -7.26 2.23 -9.59
N ARG A 151 -7.63 2.01 -8.33
CA ARG A 151 -8.97 1.53 -8.02
C ARG A 151 -10.01 2.63 -8.17
N VAL A 152 -11.05 2.36 -8.99
CA VAL A 152 -12.19 3.25 -9.22
C VAL A 152 -13.38 2.86 -8.37
N SER A 153 -13.73 1.57 -8.33
CA SER A 153 -14.89 1.04 -7.62
C SER A 153 -14.69 -0.44 -7.27
N TYR A 154 -15.33 -0.92 -6.20
CA TYR A 154 -15.48 -2.35 -5.91
C TYR A 154 -16.59 -3.01 -6.73
N LYS A 155 -17.48 -2.24 -7.39
CA LYS A 155 -18.53 -2.72 -8.25
C LYS A 155 -18.08 -2.64 -9.70
N ASP A 156 -18.55 -3.53 -10.51
CA ASP A 156 -18.28 -3.63 -11.94
C ASP A 156 -19.24 -2.77 -12.80
N ASN A 157 -20.02 -1.89 -12.15
CA ASN A 157 -20.92 -0.95 -12.81
C ASN A 157 -20.65 0.49 -12.36
N PHE A 158 -21.15 1.45 -13.15
CA PHE A 158 -20.94 2.88 -12.96
C PHE A 158 -22.11 3.60 -12.26
N ASP A 159 -23.15 2.87 -11.83
CA ASP A 159 -24.41 3.45 -11.36
C ASP A 159 -24.24 4.35 -10.12
N ASP A 160 -23.39 3.91 -9.19
CA ASP A 160 -23.14 4.65 -7.94
C ASP A 160 -22.07 5.74 -8.10
N LEU A 161 -21.46 5.87 -9.27
CA LEU A 161 -20.46 6.90 -9.51
C LEU A 161 -21.10 8.23 -9.94
N SER A 162 -20.58 9.34 -9.43
CA SER A 162 -20.97 10.68 -9.84
C SER A 162 -20.71 10.92 -11.33
N GLU A 163 -21.56 11.74 -11.96
CA GLU A 163 -21.31 12.25 -13.32
C GLU A 163 -20.00 13.06 -13.44
N LEU A 164 -19.46 13.53 -12.32
CA LEU A 164 -18.16 14.18 -12.24
C LEU A 164 -16.99 13.19 -12.17
N ASN A 165 -17.25 11.88 -12.05
CA ASN A 165 -16.19 10.90 -11.95
C ASN A 165 -15.53 10.67 -13.31
N PRO A 166 -14.20 10.88 -13.45
CA PRO A 166 -13.51 10.75 -14.73
C PRO A 166 -13.67 9.37 -15.38
N ALA A 167 -13.65 8.30 -14.60
CA ALA A 167 -13.83 6.96 -15.15
C ALA A 167 -15.25 6.75 -15.73
N LYS A 168 -16.29 7.29 -15.05
CA LYS A 168 -17.66 7.27 -15.59
C LYS A 168 -17.77 8.07 -16.88
N GLN A 169 -17.16 9.24 -16.93
CA GLN A 169 -17.14 10.06 -18.14
C GLN A 169 -16.46 9.32 -19.30
N TRP A 170 -15.29 8.72 -19.05
CA TRP A 170 -14.57 7.96 -20.09
C TRP A 170 -15.37 6.78 -20.62
N TYR A 171 -16.04 6.04 -19.73
CA TYR A 171 -16.90 4.93 -20.13
C TYR A 171 -18.14 5.41 -20.90
N THR A 172 -18.74 6.53 -20.51
CA THR A 172 -19.91 7.11 -21.18
C THR A 172 -19.53 7.60 -22.59
N ASP A 173 -18.37 8.22 -22.74
CA ASP A 173 -17.85 8.70 -24.03
C ASP A 173 -17.47 7.52 -24.95
N ASN A 174 -16.85 6.47 -24.40
CA ASN A 174 -16.48 5.26 -25.12
C ASN A 174 -16.50 4.04 -24.21
N PRO A 175 -17.57 3.19 -24.26
CA PRO A 175 -17.65 1.98 -23.43
C PRO A 175 -16.57 0.92 -23.71
N LEU A 176 -15.84 1.04 -24.83
CA LEU A 176 -14.72 0.17 -25.21
C LEU A 176 -13.35 0.84 -24.95
N THR A 177 -13.30 1.80 -24.04
CA THR A 177 -12.04 2.51 -23.75
C THR A 177 -11.00 1.58 -23.12
N ASP A 178 -9.77 1.63 -23.62
CA ASP A 178 -8.60 0.94 -23.06
C ASP A 178 -8.08 1.61 -21.78
N ASP A 179 -8.63 2.76 -21.40
CA ASP A 179 -8.22 3.50 -20.20
C ASP A 179 -8.71 2.85 -18.90
N LEU A 180 -9.68 1.92 -19.00
CA LEU A 180 -10.31 1.26 -17.87
C LEU A 180 -10.20 -0.26 -17.97
N ILE A 181 -10.08 -0.91 -16.82
CA ILE A 181 -10.19 -2.36 -16.64
C ILE A 181 -11.45 -2.62 -15.82
N ILE A 182 -12.38 -3.41 -16.35
CA ILE A 182 -13.61 -3.83 -15.67
C ILE A 182 -13.52 -5.33 -15.44
N THR A 183 -13.58 -5.74 -14.17
CA THR A 183 -13.56 -7.15 -13.76
C THR A 183 -14.72 -7.43 -12.82
N GLY A 184 -15.03 -8.69 -12.54
CA GLY A 184 -16.05 -9.05 -11.54
C GLY A 184 -15.73 -8.55 -10.11
N SER A 185 -14.52 -8.04 -9.87
CA SER A 185 -14.08 -7.46 -8.58
C SER A 185 -14.07 -5.93 -8.54
N GLY A 186 -14.44 -5.26 -9.65
CA GLY A 186 -14.55 -3.82 -9.70
C GLY A 186 -14.05 -3.18 -10.99
N ILE A 187 -13.98 -1.85 -10.94
CA ILE A 187 -13.49 -0.99 -12.01
C ILE A 187 -12.15 -0.40 -11.57
N TYR A 188 -11.20 -0.38 -12.51
CA TYR A 188 -9.85 0.14 -12.28
C TYR A 188 -9.41 1.02 -13.45
N TYR A 189 -8.61 2.02 -13.20
CA TYR A 189 -7.81 2.66 -14.24
C TYR A 189 -6.79 1.65 -14.77
N ASN A 190 -6.61 1.60 -16.09
CA ASN A 190 -5.63 0.71 -16.70
C ASN A 190 -4.20 1.25 -16.47
N PRO A 191 -3.32 0.51 -15.77
CA PRO A 191 -1.95 0.97 -15.51
C PRO A 191 -1.12 1.20 -16.79
N SER A 192 -1.49 0.57 -17.91
CA SER A 192 -0.84 0.79 -19.21
C SER A 192 -1.32 2.07 -19.92
N SER A 193 -2.47 2.64 -19.51
CA SER A 193 -3.00 3.85 -20.13
C SER A 193 -2.23 5.10 -19.69
N LYS A 194 -1.67 5.81 -20.65
CA LYS A 194 -1.02 7.13 -20.41
C LYS A 194 -2.01 8.17 -19.90
N ARG A 195 -3.28 8.08 -20.33
CA ARG A 195 -4.35 8.96 -19.84
C ARG A 195 -4.65 8.72 -18.38
N ALA A 196 -4.74 7.44 -17.98
CA ALA A 196 -4.94 7.04 -16.59
C ALA A 196 -3.74 7.46 -15.71
N GLN A 197 -2.51 7.18 -16.13
CA GLN A 197 -1.31 7.62 -15.41
C GLN A 197 -1.29 9.15 -15.22
N LYS A 198 -1.62 9.89 -16.27
CA LYS A 198 -1.62 11.37 -16.23
C LYS A 198 -2.62 11.92 -15.22
N ILE A 199 -3.88 11.45 -15.23
CA ILE A 199 -4.92 11.97 -14.32
C ILE A 199 -4.58 11.67 -12.86
N ILE A 200 -3.99 10.50 -12.58
CA ILE A 200 -3.56 10.13 -11.24
C ILE A 200 -2.43 11.07 -10.77
N ILE A 201 -1.44 11.32 -11.62
CA ILE A 201 -0.33 12.23 -11.31
C ILE A 201 -0.83 13.67 -11.13
N ASP A 202 -1.76 14.13 -11.97
CA ASP A 202 -2.33 15.48 -11.85
C ASP A 202 -3.07 15.65 -10.52
N GLY A 203 -3.85 14.64 -10.08
CA GLY A 203 -4.49 14.67 -8.77
C GLY A 203 -3.50 14.63 -7.60
N VAL A 204 -2.36 13.96 -7.73
CA VAL A 204 -1.26 14.03 -6.75
C VAL A 204 -0.66 15.44 -6.72
N ARG A 205 -0.51 16.08 -7.88
CA ARG A 205 0.00 17.46 -7.98
C ARG A 205 -0.91 18.45 -7.25
N GLU A 206 -2.25 18.29 -7.33
CA GLU A 206 -3.21 19.11 -6.57
C GLU A 206 -2.95 18.96 -5.06
N ILE A 207 -2.83 17.72 -4.56
CA ILE A 207 -2.60 17.46 -3.14
C ILE A 207 -1.29 18.10 -2.68
N VAL A 208 -0.18 17.88 -3.38
CA VAL A 208 1.14 18.42 -3.01
C VAL A 208 1.16 19.94 -3.02
N LYS A 209 0.45 20.58 -3.96
CA LYS A 209 0.39 22.05 -4.04
C LYS A 209 -0.41 22.67 -2.91
N ASN A 210 -1.56 22.04 -2.58
CA ASN A 210 -2.60 22.69 -1.78
C ASN A 210 -2.53 22.36 -0.30
N TYR A 211 -1.83 21.26 0.09
CA TYR A 211 -1.83 20.78 1.47
C TYR A 211 -0.41 20.72 2.05
N ASN A 212 -0.33 20.93 3.38
CA ASN A 212 0.91 20.76 4.14
C ASN A 212 1.04 19.30 4.56
N ILE A 213 1.72 18.49 3.73
CA ILE A 213 1.92 17.06 3.91
C ILE A 213 3.40 16.70 3.97
N SER A 214 3.71 15.61 4.67
CA SER A 214 5.07 15.07 4.74
C SER A 214 5.39 14.10 3.60
N ALA A 215 4.37 13.42 3.06
CA ALA A 215 4.54 12.49 1.96
C ALA A 215 3.27 12.26 1.14
N ILE A 216 3.47 11.77 -0.09
CA ILE A 216 2.49 10.98 -0.84
C ILE A 216 2.76 9.52 -0.55
N HIS A 217 1.73 8.79 -0.13
CA HIS A 217 1.77 7.38 0.21
C HIS A 217 0.93 6.56 -0.77
N MET A 218 1.47 5.43 -1.26
CA MET A 218 0.75 4.48 -2.09
C MET A 218 0.82 3.09 -1.48
N ASP A 219 -0.26 2.31 -1.64
CA ASP A 219 -0.34 0.91 -1.24
C ASP A 219 0.07 -0.06 -2.36
N ASP A 220 -0.30 -1.34 -2.25
CA ASP A 220 0.11 -2.43 -3.15
C ASP A 220 -0.87 -2.70 -4.31
N TYR A 221 -1.87 -1.84 -4.53
CA TYR A 221 -2.88 -2.06 -5.56
C TYR A 221 -2.44 -1.48 -6.91
N PHE A 222 -1.61 -2.24 -7.66
CA PHE A 222 -1.18 -1.92 -9.02
C PHE A 222 -2.07 -2.61 -10.06
N TYR A 223 -1.59 -3.64 -10.76
CA TYR A 223 -2.48 -4.38 -11.66
C TYR A 223 -3.51 -5.21 -10.88
N PRO A 224 -4.80 -5.17 -11.27
CA PRO A 224 -5.86 -5.89 -10.55
C PRO A 224 -5.90 -7.39 -10.85
N THR A 225 -5.28 -7.84 -11.96
CA THR A 225 -5.29 -9.22 -12.44
C THR A 225 -4.12 -9.48 -13.38
N VAL A 226 -3.77 -10.74 -13.56
CA VAL A 226 -2.79 -11.24 -14.52
C VAL A 226 -3.41 -11.63 -15.88
N ASP A 227 -4.72 -11.50 -16.05
CA ASP A 227 -5.42 -11.78 -17.31
C ASP A 227 -4.76 -11.02 -18.47
N GLU A 228 -4.40 -11.73 -19.53
CA GLU A 228 -3.72 -11.16 -20.69
C GLU A 228 -4.64 -10.27 -21.54
N GLY A 229 -5.96 -10.46 -21.43
CA GLY A 229 -6.96 -9.75 -22.21
C GLY A 229 -7.23 -8.31 -21.78
N ILE A 230 -6.77 -7.89 -20.57
CA ILE A 230 -7.17 -6.59 -19.99
C ILE A 230 -6.54 -5.38 -20.67
N ASP A 231 -5.45 -5.56 -21.38
CA ASP A 231 -4.67 -4.49 -22.03
C ASP A 231 -4.11 -4.92 -23.39
N VAL A 232 -4.74 -5.92 -24.03
CA VAL A 232 -4.29 -6.54 -25.28
C VAL A 232 -4.13 -5.55 -26.43
N ASP A 233 -5.04 -4.58 -26.55
CA ASP A 233 -5.03 -3.59 -27.63
C ASP A 233 -3.87 -2.61 -27.44
N LEU A 234 -3.65 -2.13 -26.21
CA LEU A 234 -2.51 -1.28 -25.87
C LEU A 234 -1.17 -2.00 -26.08
N TYR A 235 -1.09 -3.29 -25.69
CA TYR A 235 0.12 -4.08 -25.94
C TYR A 235 0.35 -4.35 -27.42
N THR A 236 -0.71 -4.64 -28.17
CA THR A 236 -0.64 -4.83 -29.63
C THR A 236 -0.13 -3.55 -30.32
N ASN A 237 -0.64 -2.39 -29.92
CA ASN A 237 -0.16 -1.11 -30.46
C ASN A 237 1.33 -0.89 -30.13
N TYR A 238 1.75 -1.15 -28.88
CA TYR A 238 3.16 -1.11 -28.49
C TYR A 238 4.04 -2.02 -29.38
N ARG A 239 3.59 -3.25 -29.67
CA ARG A 239 4.33 -4.20 -30.55
C ARG A 239 4.41 -3.70 -31.99
N ASN A 240 3.31 -3.13 -32.52
CA ASN A 240 3.24 -2.57 -33.88
C ASN A 240 4.16 -1.35 -34.06
N GLU A 241 4.38 -0.59 -32.99
CA GLU A 241 5.31 0.56 -32.96
C GLU A 241 6.78 0.13 -32.80
N GLY A 242 7.07 -1.18 -32.80
CA GLY A 242 8.43 -1.72 -32.70
C GLY A 242 8.88 -2.03 -31.28
N GLY A 243 7.97 -2.05 -30.31
CA GLY A 243 8.26 -2.46 -28.94
C GLY A 243 8.70 -3.92 -28.86
N GLU A 244 9.72 -4.24 -28.03
CA GLU A 244 10.32 -5.56 -27.93
C GLU A 244 10.06 -6.31 -26.63
N LEU A 245 9.57 -5.63 -25.59
CA LEU A 245 9.33 -6.24 -24.28
C LEU A 245 8.26 -7.35 -24.37
N SER A 246 8.38 -8.36 -23.52
CA SER A 246 7.28 -9.30 -23.24
C SER A 246 6.09 -8.58 -22.63
N LEU A 247 4.90 -9.18 -22.63
CA LEU A 247 3.70 -8.58 -22.00
C LEU A 247 3.99 -8.25 -20.52
N ASP A 248 4.57 -9.18 -19.79
CA ASP A 248 4.88 -8.99 -18.36
C ASP A 248 5.91 -7.88 -18.13
N ASP A 249 6.95 -7.80 -18.93
CA ASP A 249 7.97 -6.75 -18.82
C ASP A 249 7.40 -5.38 -19.23
N TRP A 250 6.53 -5.36 -20.23
CA TRP A 250 5.85 -4.14 -20.67
C TRP A 250 4.89 -3.61 -19.58
N ARG A 251 4.14 -4.49 -18.92
CA ARG A 251 3.29 -4.13 -17.78
C ARG A 251 4.13 -3.56 -16.64
N ARG A 252 5.24 -4.22 -16.28
CA ARG A 252 6.19 -3.71 -15.26
C ARG A 252 6.76 -2.35 -15.64
N GLU A 253 7.13 -2.16 -16.91
CA GLU A 253 7.69 -0.88 -17.35
C GLU A 253 6.64 0.25 -17.36
N ASN A 254 5.36 -0.04 -17.62
CA ASN A 254 4.28 0.93 -17.48
C ASN A 254 4.11 1.37 -16.01
N VAL A 255 4.16 0.44 -15.06
CA VAL A 255 4.12 0.76 -13.63
C VAL A 255 5.38 1.53 -13.21
N ASN A 256 6.58 1.12 -13.65
CA ASN A 256 7.82 1.84 -13.39
C ASN A 256 7.78 3.29 -13.90
N THR A 257 7.27 3.48 -15.12
CA THR A 257 7.11 4.80 -15.74
C THR A 257 6.15 5.68 -14.93
N PHE A 258 5.02 5.12 -14.50
CA PHE A 258 4.07 5.82 -13.64
C PHE A 258 4.72 6.25 -12.31
N ILE A 259 5.37 5.34 -11.59
CA ILE A 259 6.01 5.61 -10.29
C ILE A 259 7.09 6.68 -10.43
N SER A 260 7.97 6.57 -11.44
CA SER A 260 9.03 7.54 -11.68
C SER A 260 8.46 8.92 -12.09
N GLY A 261 7.40 8.94 -12.90
CA GLY A 261 6.69 10.17 -13.28
C GLY A 261 6.03 10.85 -12.08
N LEU A 262 5.39 10.08 -11.21
CA LEU A 262 4.80 10.58 -9.97
C LEU A 262 5.88 11.14 -9.03
N TYR A 263 6.98 10.39 -8.80
CA TYR A 263 8.11 10.85 -7.99
C TYR A 263 8.65 12.19 -8.51
N SER A 264 8.95 12.26 -9.79
CA SER A 264 9.47 13.48 -10.43
C SER A 264 8.51 14.66 -10.30
N SER A 265 7.20 14.40 -10.45
CA SER A 265 6.14 15.41 -10.29
C SER A 265 6.07 15.95 -8.86
N VAL A 266 6.10 15.08 -7.85
CA VAL A 266 6.13 15.49 -6.44
C VAL A 266 7.35 16.35 -6.15
N LYS A 267 8.55 15.88 -6.54
CA LYS A 267 9.82 16.59 -6.30
C LYS A 267 9.93 17.92 -7.04
N SER A 268 9.27 18.04 -8.19
CA SER A 268 9.23 19.33 -8.93
C SER A 268 8.40 20.42 -8.24
N ILE A 269 7.48 20.05 -7.34
CA ILE A 269 6.61 20.98 -6.60
C ILE A 269 7.18 21.27 -5.22
N LYS A 270 7.46 20.21 -4.44
CA LYS A 270 8.04 20.30 -3.10
C LYS A 270 9.09 19.19 -2.93
N GLN A 271 10.36 19.55 -2.83
CA GLN A 271 11.48 18.59 -2.74
C GLN A 271 11.50 17.81 -1.42
N ASP A 272 11.00 18.39 -0.35
CA ASP A 272 10.94 17.84 1.00
C ASP A 272 9.79 16.82 1.17
N VAL A 273 8.72 16.93 0.37
CA VAL A 273 7.64 15.94 0.39
C VAL A 273 8.16 14.60 -0.13
N LYS A 274 8.01 13.57 0.69
CA LYS A 274 8.48 12.22 0.38
C LYS A 274 7.51 11.46 -0.52
N VAL A 275 8.03 10.46 -1.22
CA VAL A 275 7.22 9.43 -1.89
C VAL A 275 7.44 8.12 -1.13
N VAL A 276 6.38 7.61 -0.52
CA VAL A 276 6.35 6.36 0.24
C VAL A 276 5.52 5.34 -0.51
N ILE A 277 6.07 4.15 -0.71
CA ILE A 277 5.34 3.04 -1.34
C ILE A 277 5.28 1.89 -0.36
N SER A 278 4.06 1.37 -0.12
CA SER A 278 3.78 0.25 0.76
C SER A 278 3.35 -0.98 -0.06
N PRO A 279 4.30 -1.70 -0.68
CA PRO A 279 4.00 -2.86 -1.51
C PRO A 279 3.58 -4.07 -0.65
N ALA A 280 3.03 -5.10 -1.29
CA ALA A 280 2.80 -6.38 -0.63
C ALA A 280 4.11 -6.91 -0.01
N GLY A 281 4.03 -7.56 1.13
CA GLY A 281 5.20 -8.09 1.84
C GLY A 281 5.98 -9.16 1.05
N ASP A 282 5.34 -9.79 0.05
CA ASP A 282 5.92 -10.81 -0.82
C ASP A 282 6.50 -10.17 -2.09
N ILE A 283 7.84 -10.16 -2.21
CA ILE A 283 8.56 -9.59 -3.36
C ILE A 283 8.18 -10.28 -4.67
N GLU A 284 8.05 -11.60 -4.66
CA GLU A 284 7.69 -12.38 -5.85
C GLU A 284 6.27 -12.05 -6.32
N LYS A 285 5.32 -11.94 -5.39
CA LYS A 285 3.94 -11.52 -5.70
C LYS A 285 3.91 -10.13 -6.34
N ASN A 286 4.69 -9.18 -5.82
CA ASN A 286 4.79 -7.84 -6.43
C ASN A 286 5.25 -7.93 -7.88
N TYR A 287 6.29 -8.70 -8.16
CA TYR A 287 6.89 -8.79 -9.48
C TYR A 287 6.03 -9.54 -10.50
N SER A 288 5.49 -10.72 -10.09
CA SER A 288 4.82 -11.64 -11.01
C SER A 288 3.30 -11.41 -11.15
N MET A 289 2.65 -10.88 -10.10
CA MET A 289 1.18 -10.74 -10.08
C MET A 289 0.71 -9.29 -10.13
N LEU A 290 1.45 -8.38 -9.51
CA LEU A 290 1.09 -6.97 -9.45
C LEU A 290 1.88 -6.13 -10.47
N TYR A 291 2.82 -6.75 -11.19
CA TYR A 291 3.75 -6.11 -12.14
C TYR A 291 4.47 -4.90 -11.54
N ALA A 292 4.78 -4.98 -10.25
CA ALA A 292 5.47 -3.97 -9.47
C ALA A 292 6.94 -4.39 -9.26
N ASP A 293 7.87 -3.72 -9.96
CA ASP A 293 9.31 -4.01 -9.88
C ASP A 293 9.92 -3.33 -8.65
N VAL A 294 9.52 -3.83 -7.46
CA VAL A 294 9.95 -3.28 -6.18
C VAL A 294 11.45 -3.33 -5.97
N LEU A 295 12.16 -4.29 -6.58
CA LEU A 295 13.62 -4.39 -6.50
C LEU A 295 14.30 -3.21 -7.21
N LYS A 296 13.76 -2.78 -8.35
CA LYS A 296 14.19 -1.58 -9.07
C LYS A 296 13.95 -0.34 -8.21
N TRP A 297 12.78 -0.22 -7.59
CA TRP A 297 12.42 0.93 -6.76
C TRP A 297 13.26 1.03 -5.49
N CYS A 298 13.65 -0.11 -4.89
CA CYS A 298 14.53 -0.17 -3.73
C CYS A 298 15.99 0.19 -4.05
N SER A 299 16.44 -0.07 -5.28
CA SER A 299 17.87 0.02 -5.65
C SER A 299 18.22 1.27 -6.46
N GLN A 300 17.24 1.91 -7.10
CA GLN A 300 17.47 3.06 -8.00
C GLN A 300 16.82 4.33 -7.48
N ARG A 301 17.42 5.48 -7.81
CA ARG A 301 16.86 6.80 -7.51
C ARG A 301 15.68 7.11 -8.43
N GLY A 302 14.74 7.93 -7.96
CA GLY A 302 13.67 8.47 -8.80
C GLY A 302 12.37 7.66 -8.76
N TYR A 303 12.23 6.75 -7.79
CA TYR A 303 11.02 5.96 -7.58
C TYR A 303 10.38 6.19 -6.21
N ALA A 304 11.15 6.05 -5.13
CA ALA A 304 10.67 6.22 -3.77
C ALA A 304 11.76 6.81 -2.86
N ASP A 305 11.35 7.45 -1.76
CA ASP A 305 12.21 7.84 -0.65
C ASP A 305 12.16 6.79 0.48
N ILE A 306 10.99 6.15 0.65
CA ILE A 306 10.75 5.10 1.65
C ILE A 306 9.99 3.96 0.97
N ILE A 307 10.46 2.74 1.18
CA ILE A 307 9.72 1.51 0.89
C ILE A 307 9.21 0.95 2.21
N MET A 308 7.90 0.68 2.28
CA MET A 308 7.21 0.24 3.49
C MET A 308 6.45 -1.07 3.23
N PRO A 309 7.15 -2.21 3.04
CA PRO A 309 6.47 -3.47 2.75
C PRO A 309 5.51 -3.86 3.87
N GLN A 310 4.36 -4.39 3.49
CA GLN A 310 3.32 -4.90 4.38
C GLN A 310 3.76 -6.29 4.90
N LEU A 311 4.65 -6.32 5.91
CA LEU A 311 5.15 -7.56 6.50
C LEU A 311 4.13 -8.17 7.47
N TYR A 312 2.96 -8.50 6.95
CA TYR A 312 1.82 -9.00 7.71
C TYR A 312 1.94 -10.51 8.00
N TYR A 313 3.09 -10.92 8.54
CA TYR A 313 3.47 -12.31 8.81
C TYR A 313 3.99 -12.47 10.24
N GLY A 314 3.51 -13.48 10.95
CA GLY A 314 4.12 -13.85 12.25
C GLY A 314 5.47 -14.55 12.08
N PHE A 315 6.16 -14.75 13.18
CA PHE A 315 7.48 -15.42 13.19
C PHE A 315 7.39 -16.91 12.81
N LYS A 316 6.25 -17.56 13.10
CA LYS A 316 6.00 -18.99 12.82
C LYS A 316 5.23 -19.24 11.52
N ASN A 317 5.05 -18.20 10.67
CA ASN A 317 4.43 -18.41 9.36
C ASN A 317 5.28 -19.39 8.55
N SER A 318 4.69 -20.52 8.10
CA SER A 318 5.44 -21.61 7.47
C SER A 318 6.11 -21.23 6.15
N SER A 319 5.52 -20.33 5.36
CA SER A 319 6.02 -19.97 4.04
C SER A 319 6.81 -18.64 4.04
N LYS A 320 6.37 -17.70 4.87
CA LYS A 320 6.85 -16.31 4.89
C LYS A 320 7.06 -15.84 6.34
N PRO A 321 7.95 -16.49 7.12
CA PRO A 321 8.19 -16.03 8.48
C PRO A 321 8.75 -14.61 8.48
N PHE A 322 8.31 -13.79 9.43
CA PHE A 322 8.63 -12.36 9.50
C PHE A 322 10.12 -12.07 9.32
N LEU A 323 11.00 -12.77 10.06
CA LEU A 323 12.44 -12.53 9.99
C LEU A 323 13.04 -12.79 8.60
N LYS A 324 12.56 -13.82 7.89
CA LYS A 324 12.98 -14.10 6.52
C LYS A 324 12.57 -12.95 5.60
N MET A 325 11.32 -12.50 5.71
CA MET A 325 10.82 -11.42 4.87
C MET A 325 11.51 -10.08 5.17
N LEU A 326 11.73 -9.78 6.45
CA LEU A 326 12.49 -8.59 6.87
C LEU A 326 13.92 -8.59 6.29
N ASN A 327 14.61 -9.72 6.33
CA ASN A 327 15.95 -9.86 5.75
C ASN A 327 15.95 -9.62 4.23
N LEU A 328 15.02 -10.24 3.50
CA LEU A 328 14.89 -10.06 2.04
C LEU A 328 14.64 -8.58 1.67
N TRP A 329 13.76 -7.89 2.38
CA TRP A 329 13.51 -6.48 2.14
C TRP A 329 14.68 -5.58 2.54
N SER A 330 15.34 -5.87 3.66
CA SER A 330 16.55 -5.14 4.05
C SER A 330 17.68 -5.32 3.01
N GLU A 331 17.83 -6.51 2.45
CA GLU A 331 18.79 -6.76 1.37
C GLU A 331 18.40 -6.10 0.04
N ALA A 332 17.11 -5.95 -0.24
CA ALA A 332 16.62 -5.27 -1.44
C ALA A 332 16.90 -3.76 -1.40
N VAL A 333 16.76 -3.12 -0.23
CA VAL A 333 17.00 -1.68 -0.03
C VAL A 333 18.50 -1.40 0.11
N LYS A 334 19.22 -1.46 -1.01
CA LYS A 334 20.69 -1.22 -1.05
C LYS A 334 21.07 0.23 -1.36
N SER A 335 20.14 1.00 -1.91
CA SER A 335 20.38 2.40 -2.25
C SER A 335 20.40 3.23 -0.96
N GLY A 336 21.48 3.93 -0.68
CA GLY A 336 21.57 4.85 0.46
C GLY A 336 20.54 6.02 0.42
N ASN A 337 19.75 6.11 -0.64
CA ASN A 337 18.71 7.14 -0.81
C ASN A 337 17.31 6.66 -0.49
N VAL A 338 17.09 5.34 -0.41
CA VAL A 338 15.81 4.72 -0.03
C VAL A 338 15.95 4.17 1.36
N LYS A 339 14.93 4.33 2.19
CA LYS A 339 14.88 3.79 3.54
C LYS A 339 13.82 2.71 3.65
N LEU A 340 14.06 1.75 4.54
CA LEU A 340 13.12 0.68 4.87
C LEU A 340 12.27 1.09 6.07
N CYS A 341 10.97 1.17 5.88
CA CYS A 341 9.98 1.24 6.95
C CYS A 341 9.17 -0.07 6.95
N VAL A 342 8.73 -0.57 8.09
CA VAL A 342 8.09 -1.88 8.19
C VAL A 342 6.60 -1.72 8.48
N GLY A 343 5.74 -2.27 7.61
CA GLY A 343 4.30 -2.33 7.83
C GLY A 343 3.92 -3.53 8.71
N LEU A 344 3.21 -3.28 9.83
CA LEU A 344 2.86 -4.25 10.85
C LEU A 344 1.37 -4.54 10.89
N ALA A 345 1.00 -5.81 11.13
CA ALA A 345 -0.36 -6.32 11.07
C ALA A 345 -1.04 -6.38 12.45
N TYR A 346 -1.12 -5.28 13.19
CA TYR A 346 -1.77 -5.28 14.50
C TYR A 346 -3.21 -5.83 14.47
N TYR A 347 -3.92 -5.69 13.34
CA TYR A 347 -5.29 -6.21 13.17
C TYR A 347 -5.42 -7.72 13.34
N LYS A 348 -4.29 -8.46 13.30
CA LYS A 348 -4.23 -9.91 13.55
C LYS A 348 -4.11 -10.25 15.03
N SER A 349 -3.70 -9.32 15.90
CA SER A 349 -3.51 -9.55 17.32
C SER A 349 -4.76 -10.13 17.97
N GLY A 350 -4.63 -11.27 18.63
CA GLY A 350 -5.72 -12.02 19.25
C GLY A 350 -6.61 -12.81 18.29
N LYS A 351 -6.18 -13.01 17.02
CA LYS A 351 -6.94 -13.78 16.01
C LYS A 351 -6.09 -14.87 15.39
N THR A 352 -6.73 -15.85 14.76
CA THR A 352 -6.06 -16.85 13.92
C THR A 352 -5.62 -16.23 12.60
N ASP A 353 -4.52 -16.75 12.03
CA ASP A 353 -4.06 -16.43 10.67
C ASP A 353 -4.11 -17.70 9.80
N ASP A 354 -5.23 -17.91 9.13
CA ASP A 354 -5.50 -19.13 8.33
C ASP A 354 -4.47 -19.37 7.21
N ASN A 355 -3.69 -18.34 6.84
CA ASN A 355 -2.67 -18.42 5.81
C ASN A 355 -1.25 -18.67 6.37
N ALA A 356 -1.10 -18.86 7.68
CA ALA A 356 0.20 -18.97 8.32
C ALA A 356 0.74 -20.41 8.44
N GLY A 357 -0.02 -21.43 8.02
CA GLY A 357 0.37 -22.84 8.21
C GLY A 357 0.56 -23.17 9.69
N ASP A 358 1.75 -23.63 10.09
CA ASP A 358 2.04 -23.97 11.50
C ASP A 358 1.91 -22.77 12.45
N GLY A 359 1.99 -21.54 11.94
CA GLY A 359 1.80 -20.30 12.68
C GLY A 359 0.35 -19.85 12.86
N ILE A 360 -0.66 -20.67 12.49
CA ILE A 360 -2.08 -20.30 12.48
C ILE A 360 -2.57 -19.68 13.79
N ASN A 361 -2.10 -20.16 14.94
CA ASN A 361 -2.50 -19.69 16.27
C ASN A 361 -1.54 -18.65 16.87
N GLU A 362 -0.46 -18.32 16.20
CA GLU A 362 0.61 -17.49 16.78
C GLU A 362 0.09 -16.15 17.31
N TRP A 363 -0.74 -15.46 16.54
CA TRP A 363 -1.34 -14.18 16.93
C TRP A 363 -2.41 -14.28 18.02
N CYS A 364 -3.05 -15.46 18.14
CA CYS A 364 -4.00 -15.75 19.21
C CYS A 364 -3.32 -16.02 20.54
N GLU A 365 -2.16 -16.70 20.51
CA GLU A 365 -1.48 -17.20 21.70
C GLU A 365 -0.49 -16.18 22.29
N ASN A 366 -0.03 -15.23 21.49
CA ASN A 366 0.99 -14.26 21.87
C ASN A 366 0.47 -12.82 21.79
N GLY A 367 0.89 -11.99 22.73
CA GLY A 367 0.55 -10.57 22.78
C GLY A 367 1.79 -9.68 22.65
N ASN A 368 2.79 -10.10 21.86
CA ASN A 368 4.07 -9.40 21.71
C ASN A 368 4.64 -9.48 20.27
N ILE A 369 3.82 -9.89 19.29
CA ILE A 369 4.30 -10.10 17.91
C ILE A 369 4.78 -8.79 17.28
N CYS A 370 3.93 -7.76 17.21
CA CYS A 370 4.30 -6.47 16.62
C CYS A 370 5.43 -5.78 17.40
N SER A 371 5.44 -5.87 18.72
CA SER A 371 6.48 -5.28 19.55
C SER A 371 7.86 -5.95 19.32
N GLU A 372 7.92 -7.27 19.17
CA GLU A 372 9.13 -7.98 18.78
C GLU A 372 9.53 -7.67 17.33
N GLU A 373 8.56 -7.59 16.39
CA GLU A 373 8.82 -7.17 15.00
C GLU A 373 9.50 -5.81 14.93
N ILE A 374 9.10 -4.84 15.76
CA ILE A 374 9.76 -3.54 15.88
C ILE A 374 11.21 -3.71 16.36
N ILE A 375 11.43 -4.49 17.45
CA ILE A 375 12.76 -4.71 18.03
C ILE A 375 13.70 -5.36 17.01
N TYR A 376 13.24 -6.38 16.26
CA TYR A 376 14.06 -7.01 15.24
C TYR A 376 14.32 -6.09 14.03
N SER A 377 13.35 -5.27 13.65
CA SER A 377 13.50 -4.34 12.53
C SER A 377 14.52 -3.24 12.81
N ARG A 378 14.62 -2.76 14.04
CA ARG A 378 15.60 -1.76 14.50
C ARG A 378 17.05 -2.21 14.33
N ARG A 379 17.31 -3.52 14.17
CA ARG A 379 18.65 -4.07 13.93
C ARG A 379 19.10 -3.97 12.47
N LYS A 380 18.29 -3.39 11.57
CA LYS A 380 18.63 -3.23 10.16
C LYS A 380 19.19 -1.84 9.89
N ASP A 381 20.36 -1.75 9.25
CA ASP A 381 21.08 -0.48 8.99
C ASP A 381 20.28 0.51 8.14
N ASN A 382 19.39 0.03 7.27
CA ASN A 382 18.55 0.84 6.39
C ASN A 382 17.15 1.12 6.95
N TYR A 383 16.86 0.62 8.15
CA TYR A 383 15.60 0.86 8.84
C TYR A 383 15.41 2.33 9.19
N CYS A 384 14.19 2.83 9.02
CA CYS A 384 13.83 4.18 9.44
C CYS A 384 12.57 4.24 10.32
N GLY A 385 11.88 3.11 10.49
CA GLY A 385 10.69 3.07 11.31
C GLY A 385 9.68 1.99 10.92
N PHE A 386 8.49 2.11 11.47
CA PHE A 386 7.38 1.19 11.26
C PHE A 386 6.06 1.93 11.10
N SER A 387 5.04 1.24 10.60
CA SER A 387 3.66 1.70 10.60
C SER A 387 2.71 0.57 10.93
N VAL A 388 1.61 0.88 11.61
CA VAL A 388 0.64 -0.08 12.14
C VAL A 388 -0.65 -0.04 11.34
N TYR A 389 -1.10 -1.15 10.81
CA TYR A 389 -2.41 -1.28 10.18
C TYR A 389 -3.39 -1.90 11.17
N SER A 390 -4.41 -1.17 11.64
CA SER A 390 -4.76 0.22 11.39
C SER A 390 -5.26 0.88 12.69
N TYR A 391 -5.62 2.17 12.61
CA TYR A 391 -6.10 2.95 13.74
C TYR A 391 -7.23 2.25 14.52
N SER A 392 -8.30 1.82 13.84
CA SER A 392 -9.47 1.23 14.47
C SER A 392 -9.18 -0.06 15.23
N TYR A 393 -8.17 -0.82 14.81
CA TYR A 393 -7.74 -2.02 15.55
C TYR A 393 -6.89 -1.66 16.75
N LEU A 394 -5.93 -0.73 16.57
CA LEU A 394 -5.02 -0.32 17.64
C LEU A 394 -5.77 0.37 18.78
N PHE A 395 -6.76 1.19 18.47
CA PHE A 395 -7.54 1.97 19.44
C PHE A 395 -8.98 1.43 19.66
N ALA A 396 -9.20 0.14 19.34
CA ALA A 396 -10.49 -0.51 19.63
C ALA A 396 -10.79 -0.49 21.14
N GLU A 397 -12.04 -0.19 21.50
CA GLU A 397 -12.49 -0.22 22.91
C GLU A 397 -12.51 -1.65 23.49
N ASN A 398 -12.90 -2.62 22.67
CA ASN A 398 -13.04 -4.03 23.05
C ASN A 398 -11.96 -4.89 22.41
N LYS A 399 -10.76 -4.89 22.97
CA LYS A 399 -9.66 -5.77 22.56
C LYS A 399 -9.74 -7.14 23.23
N SER A 400 -9.29 -8.19 22.55
CA SER A 400 -9.01 -9.45 23.21
C SER A 400 -7.83 -9.30 24.19
N GLU A 401 -7.68 -10.22 25.13
CA GLU A 401 -6.59 -10.18 26.11
C GLU A 401 -5.20 -10.05 25.46
N ASN A 402 -4.95 -10.82 24.39
CA ASN A 402 -3.66 -10.76 23.71
C ASN A 402 -3.50 -9.51 22.84
N ALA A 403 -4.58 -8.95 22.27
CA ALA A 403 -4.52 -7.67 21.59
C ALA A 403 -4.24 -6.52 22.57
N GLU A 404 -4.78 -6.57 23.79
CA GLU A 404 -4.47 -5.58 24.82
C GLU A 404 -3.02 -5.72 25.33
N LYS A 405 -2.53 -6.94 25.51
CA LYS A 405 -1.10 -7.18 25.83
C LYS A 405 -0.18 -6.62 24.74
N GLU A 406 -0.51 -6.88 23.47
CA GLU A 406 0.25 -6.33 22.34
C GLU A 406 0.26 -4.80 22.33
N TYR A 407 -0.89 -4.17 22.61
CA TYR A 407 -0.98 -2.70 22.73
C TYR A 407 -0.02 -2.17 23.80
N LEU A 408 -0.01 -2.80 24.98
CA LEU A 408 0.88 -2.40 26.07
C LEU A 408 2.36 -2.67 25.76
N ASN A 409 2.68 -3.82 25.17
CA ASN A 409 4.04 -4.18 24.79
C ASN A 409 4.57 -3.25 23.69
N MET A 410 3.78 -2.93 22.69
CA MET A 410 4.16 -1.92 21.68
C MET A 410 4.42 -0.57 22.33
N LYS A 411 3.54 -0.12 23.24
CA LYS A 411 3.72 1.16 23.94
C LYS A 411 5.00 1.21 24.77
N ASN A 412 5.42 0.09 25.32
CA ASN A 412 6.64 0.00 26.13
C ASN A 412 7.93 0.04 25.32
N VAL A 413 7.88 -0.27 24.01
CA VAL A 413 9.05 -0.21 23.12
C VAL A 413 9.15 1.09 22.33
N LEU A 414 8.20 2.05 22.51
CA LEU A 414 8.21 3.38 21.89
C LEU A 414 8.85 4.44 22.77
#